data_76ef0c2fffa713e2e397ef1d3a49c222
#
_entry.id   76ef0c2fffa713e2e397ef1d3a49c222
#
_cell.length_a   1.000
_cell.length_b   1.000
_cell.length_c   1.000
_cell.angle_alpha   90.00
_cell.angle_beta   90.00
_cell.angle_gamma   90.00
#
_symmetry.space_group_name_H-M   'P 1'
#
loop_
_entity.id
_entity.type
_entity.pdbx_description
1 polymer ?
#
loop_
_entity_poly.entity_id
_entity_poly.type
_entity_poly.pdbx_seq_one_letter_code
_entity_poly.pdbx_strand_id
1 'polypeptide(L)'
;MTFNRSRRELCTAAAAFGLFPAFGAASAADTLPMKMVLLGTAGGPRPRKTRSAPAQAILVGDRTYVVDCGDGVARQMVLADIPLDSLRGVFITHQHSDHTADYGNLLLLAWTAGLRTRVDCRGPRPLERMTKLFFQMNAADIHTRIKDEGRTPLEPLIHVRDVAEPGVVFEDDRVRVTAAIVDHPPVVPSFAYRFDSAGRSVVVSGDTRYSKNLVALAHGANVLVHEVMLIEGVDRLARNVPNAQNLRESILSHHTAAADVGRVATEAGVGKVVLSHFVPAEDPLITEQTWRDAVATHYSGPVVVGADLMRFEITR
;
A
#
# COMPACT_ATOMS: atom_id res chain seq x y z
N MET A 1 -21.46 -91.71 -21.46
CA MET A 1 -21.52 -91.06 -20.13
C MET A 1 -20.10 -90.88 -19.62
N THR A 2 -19.45 -89.77 -19.84
CA THR A 2 -18.17 -89.47 -19.23
C THR A 2 -18.02 -87.94 -19.18
N PHE A 3 -17.99 -87.40 -18.00
CA PHE A 3 -17.80 -85.98 -17.69
C PHE A 3 -16.32 -85.60 -17.87
N ASN A 4 -16.08 -84.55 -18.66
CA ASN A 4 -14.75 -83.93 -18.76
C ASN A 4 -14.75 -82.60 -18.04
N ARG A 5 -13.94 -82.45 -16.99
CA ARG A 5 -13.72 -81.23 -16.22
C ARG A 5 -12.58 -80.41 -16.85
N SER A 6 -12.89 -79.29 -17.41
CA SER A 6 -11.91 -78.29 -17.85
C SER A 6 -11.50 -77.42 -16.68
N ARG A 7 -10.19 -77.32 -16.40
CA ARG A 7 -9.56 -76.41 -15.45
C ARG A 7 -9.51 -75.02 -16.07
N ARG A 8 -10.07 -74.03 -15.37
CA ARG A 8 -9.85 -72.60 -15.68
C ARG A 8 -8.66 -72.13 -14.82
N GLU A 9 -7.60 -71.67 -15.49
CA GLU A 9 -6.50 -70.92 -14.88
C GLU A 9 -6.92 -69.50 -14.67
N LEU A 10 -6.86 -68.99 -13.43
CA LEU A 10 -7.03 -67.56 -13.09
C LEU A 10 -5.70 -66.89 -13.33
N CYS A 11 -5.61 -66.05 -14.33
CA CYS A 11 -4.56 -65.05 -14.45
C CYS A 11 -4.91 -63.82 -13.58
N THR A 12 -4.18 -63.67 -12.46
CA THR A 12 -4.21 -62.44 -11.64
C THR A 12 -3.30 -61.39 -12.29
N ALA A 13 -3.87 -60.38 -12.91
CA ALA A 13 -3.16 -59.20 -13.37
C ALA A 13 -2.98 -58.24 -12.19
N ALA A 14 -1.72 -58.05 -11.72
CA ALA A 14 -1.37 -57.02 -10.76
C ALA A 14 -1.31 -55.69 -11.48
N ALA A 15 -2.27 -54.80 -11.17
CA ALA A 15 -2.21 -53.40 -11.60
C ALA A 15 -1.21 -52.62 -10.71
N ALA A 16 -0.08 -52.29 -11.27
CA ALA A 16 0.86 -51.35 -10.63
C ALA A 16 0.32 -49.90 -10.77
N PHE A 17 -0.19 -49.36 -9.68
CA PHE A 17 -0.50 -47.92 -9.59
C PHE A 17 0.82 -47.15 -9.46
N GLY A 18 1.27 -46.57 -10.57
CA GLY A 18 2.37 -45.60 -10.57
C GLY A 18 1.89 -44.31 -9.96
N LEU A 19 2.35 -43.98 -8.74
CA LEU A 19 2.27 -42.63 -8.17
C LEU A 19 3.19 -41.72 -9.00
N PHE A 20 2.59 -40.96 -9.93
CA PHE A 20 3.25 -39.79 -10.50
C PHE A 20 3.19 -38.65 -9.46
N PRO A 21 4.33 -38.08 -9.06
CA PRO A 21 4.30 -36.87 -8.28
C PRO A 21 3.71 -35.80 -9.18
N ALA A 22 2.55 -35.21 -8.77
CA ALA A 22 2.02 -34.04 -9.39
C ALA A 22 2.98 -32.88 -9.05
N PHE A 23 3.93 -32.60 -9.94
CA PHE A 23 4.62 -31.32 -9.94
C PHE A 23 3.56 -30.26 -10.31
N GLY A 24 2.99 -29.61 -9.30
CA GLY A 24 2.19 -28.41 -9.50
C GLY A 24 3.04 -27.40 -10.24
N ALA A 25 2.71 -27.11 -11.50
CA ALA A 25 3.33 -26.01 -12.23
C ALA A 25 3.10 -24.75 -11.41
N ALA A 26 4.19 -24.14 -10.89
CA ALA A 26 4.12 -22.85 -10.26
C ALA A 26 3.44 -21.86 -11.23
N SER A 27 2.40 -21.20 -10.79
CA SER A 27 1.71 -20.20 -11.60
C SER A 27 2.74 -19.16 -12.07
N ALA A 28 2.61 -18.63 -13.29
CA ALA A 28 3.47 -17.55 -13.77
C ALA A 28 3.49 -16.33 -12.83
N ALA A 29 2.43 -16.16 -12.03
CA ALA A 29 2.36 -15.16 -10.96
C ALA A 29 3.39 -15.42 -9.83
N ASP A 30 3.77 -16.67 -9.55
CA ASP A 30 4.72 -17.03 -8.48
C ASP A 30 6.16 -16.59 -8.75
N THR A 31 6.48 -16.18 -9.97
CA THR A 31 7.84 -15.78 -10.38
C THR A 31 8.05 -14.27 -10.47
N LEU A 32 6.96 -13.48 -10.47
CA LEU A 32 7.08 -12.04 -10.65
C LEU A 32 7.66 -11.35 -9.40
N PRO A 33 8.65 -10.46 -9.57
CA PRO A 33 9.17 -9.69 -8.46
C PRO A 33 8.11 -8.72 -7.93
N MET A 34 8.05 -8.60 -6.61
CA MET A 34 7.29 -7.54 -5.94
C MET A 34 8.27 -6.44 -5.52
N LYS A 35 8.02 -5.22 -5.96
CA LYS A 35 8.86 -4.06 -5.65
C LYS A 35 8.02 -2.98 -4.99
N MET A 36 8.68 -2.14 -4.22
CA MET A 36 8.07 -0.97 -3.61
C MET A 36 8.88 0.28 -3.90
N VAL A 37 8.19 1.39 -4.12
CA VAL A 37 8.77 2.73 -4.26
C VAL A 37 8.05 3.66 -3.30
N LEU A 38 8.81 4.36 -2.47
CA LEU A 38 8.29 5.45 -1.65
C LEU A 38 8.18 6.69 -2.54
N LEU A 39 6.99 7.03 -2.99
CA LEU A 39 6.77 8.17 -3.87
C LEU A 39 6.89 9.49 -3.10
N GLY A 40 6.45 9.49 -1.82
CA GLY A 40 6.56 10.61 -0.93
C GLY A 40 6.59 10.14 0.52
N THR A 41 7.37 10.83 1.35
CA THR A 41 7.67 10.40 2.72
C THR A 41 7.43 11.48 3.79
N ALA A 42 6.95 12.67 3.41
CA ALA A 42 6.59 13.71 4.37
C ALA A 42 5.32 13.37 5.13
N GLY A 43 5.25 13.71 6.40
CA GLY A 43 4.01 13.72 7.18
C GLY A 43 3.41 15.13 7.24
N GLY A 44 2.07 15.18 7.14
CA GLY A 44 1.26 16.39 7.20
C GLY A 44 1.10 17.14 5.88
N PRO A 45 0.08 18.00 5.79
CA PRO A 45 -0.46 18.52 4.53
C PRO A 45 0.35 19.66 3.91
N ARG A 46 1.36 20.19 4.59
CA ARG A 46 2.13 21.33 4.06
C ARG A 46 3.20 20.85 3.09
N PRO A 47 3.28 21.43 1.87
CA PRO A 47 4.36 21.13 0.93
C PRO A 47 5.75 21.34 1.56
N ARG A 48 6.69 20.46 1.24
CA ARG A 48 8.07 20.49 1.73
C ARG A 48 9.05 20.61 0.58
N LYS A 49 10.27 21.10 0.88
CA LYS A 49 11.32 21.21 -0.14
C LYS A 49 11.98 19.88 -0.46
N THR A 50 12.16 19.04 0.56
CA THR A 50 12.99 17.83 0.49
C THR A 50 12.23 16.54 0.49
N ARG A 51 10.93 16.59 0.79
CA ARG A 51 10.04 15.43 0.84
C ARG A 51 8.68 15.75 0.24
N SER A 52 8.17 14.88 -0.60
CA SER A 52 6.82 14.93 -1.16
C SER A 52 5.80 14.38 -0.16
N ALA A 53 4.54 14.73 -0.35
CA ALA A 53 3.42 14.23 0.45
C ALA A 53 3.30 12.70 0.35
N PRO A 54 2.70 12.03 1.36
CA PRO A 54 2.75 10.58 1.46
C PRO A 54 2.06 9.88 0.30
N ALA A 55 2.81 8.98 -0.34
CA ALA A 55 2.33 8.04 -1.33
C ALA A 55 3.34 6.90 -1.50
N GLN A 56 2.85 5.67 -1.74
CA GLN A 56 3.68 4.51 -1.97
C GLN A 56 3.18 3.75 -3.19
N ALA A 57 4.09 3.26 -4.04
CA ALA A 57 3.77 2.38 -5.16
C ALA A 57 4.27 0.95 -4.91
N ILE A 58 3.38 -0.03 -5.04
CA ILE A 58 3.69 -1.45 -5.05
C ILE A 58 3.60 -1.92 -6.51
N LEU A 59 4.70 -2.50 -7.01
CA LEU A 59 4.81 -2.97 -8.38
C LEU A 59 4.90 -4.49 -8.40
N VAL A 60 4.02 -5.13 -9.18
CA VAL A 60 4.06 -6.57 -9.42
C VAL A 60 3.98 -6.83 -10.93
N GLY A 61 5.10 -7.18 -11.52
CA GLY A 61 5.24 -7.27 -12.96
C GLY A 61 5.01 -5.92 -13.64
N ASP A 62 4.01 -5.86 -14.51
CA ASP A 62 3.59 -4.67 -15.27
C ASP A 62 2.47 -3.85 -14.60
N ARG A 63 2.10 -4.18 -13.35
CA ARG A 63 1.01 -3.52 -12.63
C ARG A 63 1.52 -2.71 -11.44
N THR A 64 0.91 -1.54 -11.29
CA THR A 64 1.18 -0.63 -10.18
C THR A 64 -0.07 -0.45 -9.32
N TYR A 65 0.11 -0.59 -8.01
CA TYR A 65 -0.88 -0.33 -6.96
C TYR A 65 -0.35 0.79 -6.09
N VAL A 66 -1.15 1.85 -5.93
CA VAL A 66 -0.73 3.05 -5.17
C VAL A 66 -1.48 3.09 -3.85
N VAL A 67 -0.76 3.32 -2.76
CA VAL A 67 -1.33 3.59 -1.43
C VAL A 67 -1.12 5.07 -1.14
N ASP A 68 -2.21 5.77 -0.92
CA ASP A 68 -2.34 7.21 -0.75
C ASP A 68 -1.89 8.04 -1.96
N CYS A 69 -2.45 9.22 -2.07
CA CYS A 69 -2.30 10.11 -3.20
C CYS A 69 -2.09 11.55 -2.71
N GLY A 70 -0.98 11.76 -2.00
CA GLY A 70 -0.58 13.10 -1.60
C GLY A 70 -0.20 13.96 -2.80
N ASP A 71 -0.01 15.25 -2.54
CA ASP A 71 0.36 16.26 -3.53
C ASP A 71 1.55 15.80 -4.39
N GLY A 72 1.40 15.85 -5.72
CA GLY A 72 2.43 15.49 -6.68
C GLY A 72 2.60 13.99 -6.96
N VAL A 73 1.70 13.09 -6.48
CA VAL A 73 1.87 11.64 -6.63
C VAL A 73 2.12 11.18 -8.07
N ALA A 74 1.40 11.72 -9.06
CA ALA A 74 1.59 11.38 -10.47
C ALA A 74 2.97 11.81 -10.97
N ARG A 75 3.43 13.00 -10.58
CA ARG A 75 4.78 13.48 -10.89
C ARG A 75 5.85 12.59 -10.26
N GLN A 76 5.66 12.16 -9.03
CA GLN A 76 6.58 11.27 -8.33
C GLN A 76 6.64 9.89 -9.00
N MET A 77 5.53 9.35 -9.51
CA MET A 77 5.55 8.14 -10.33
C MET A 77 6.42 8.30 -11.57
N VAL A 78 6.27 9.42 -12.29
CA VAL A 78 7.09 9.71 -13.48
C VAL A 78 8.58 9.86 -13.12
N LEU A 79 8.90 10.55 -12.03
CA LEU A 79 10.29 10.68 -11.56
C LEU A 79 10.91 9.34 -11.11
N ALA A 80 10.06 8.40 -10.69
CA ALA A 80 10.45 7.04 -10.34
C ALA A 80 10.46 6.07 -11.55
N ASP A 81 10.32 6.55 -12.80
CA ASP A 81 10.19 5.74 -14.00
C ASP A 81 9.07 4.69 -13.91
N ILE A 82 7.94 5.04 -13.27
CA ILE A 82 6.75 4.20 -13.21
C ILE A 82 5.74 4.71 -14.24
N PRO A 83 5.40 3.91 -15.26
CA PRO A 83 4.41 4.30 -16.26
C PRO A 83 3.04 4.54 -15.62
N LEU A 84 2.42 5.68 -15.89
CA LEU A 84 1.11 6.01 -15.32
C LEU A 84 -0.01 5.08 -15.83
N ASP A 85 0.12 4.55 -17.04
CA ASP A 85 -0.82 3.59 -17.63
C ASP A 85 -0.71 2.16 -17.04
N SER A 86 0.33 1.91 -16.23
CA SER A 86 0.47 0.68 -15.44
C SER A 86 -0.45 0.63 -14.22
N LEU A 87 -1.11 1.73 -13.86
CA LEU A 87 -1.98 1.85 -12.68
C LEU A 87 -3.14 0.84 -12.75
N ARG A 88 -3.34 0.07 -11.67
CA ARG A 88 -4.41 -0.95 -11.53
C ARG A 88 -5.20 -0.80 -10.25
N GLY A 89 -4.63 -0.22 -9.21
CA GLY A 89 -5.32 -0.01 -7.95
C GLY A 89 -4.85 1.24 -7.22
N VAL A 90 -5.78 1.90 -6.52
CA VAL A 90 -5.51 3.01 -5.59
C VAL A 90 -6.18 2.69 -4.27
N PHE A 91 -5.42 2.80 -3.19
CA PHE A 91 -5.86 2.46 -1.84
C PHE A 91 -5.64 3.66 -0.93
N ILE A 92 -6.71 4.30 -0.50
CA ILE A 92 -6.65 5.46 0.41
C ILE A 92 -6.77 4.96 1.84
N THR A 93 -5.80 5.29 2.68
CA THR A 93 -5.78 4.89 4.09
C THR A 93 -6.81 5.65 4.90
N HIS A 94 -6.89 6.96 4.74
CA HIS A 94 -7.84 7.83 5.42
C HIS A 94 -8.04 9.17 4.70
N GLN A 95 -8.92 10.02 5.19
CA GLN A 95 -9.39 11.22 4.48
C GLN A 95 -8.66 12.53 4.85
N HIS A 96 -7.43 12.48 5.36
CA HIS A 96 -6.62 13.69 5.44
C HIS A 96 -6.14 14.14 4.05
N SER A 97 -5.96 15.44 3.89
CA SER A 97 -5.64 16.04 2.59
C SER A 97 -4.26 15.64 2.06
N ASP A 98 -3.29 15.41 2.93
CA ASP A 98 -1.97 14.91 2.52
C ASP A 98 -1.99 13.48 1.96
N HIS A 99 -3.05 12.72 2.21
CA HIS A 99 -3.26 11.37 1.64
C HIS A 99 -4.19 11.37 0.42
N THR A 100 -4.92 12.45 0.15
CA THR A 100 -5.98 12.48 -0.87
C THR A 100 -5.89 13.64 -1.86
N ALA A 101 -5.00 14.63 -1.65
CA ALA A 101 -4.97 15.87 -2.42
C ALA A 101 -4.93 15.64 -3.95
N ASP A 102 -4.13 14.68 -4.41
CA ASP A 102 -3.99 14.36 -5.83
C ASP A 102 -4.62 13.03 -6.25
N TYR A 103 -5.54 12.48 -5.43
CA TYR A 103 -6.23 11.24 -5.78
C TYR A 103 -6.92 11.32 -7.14
N GLY A 104 -7.77 12.32 -7.35
CA GLY A 104 -8.45 12.50 -8.64
C GLY A 104 -7.49 12.86 -9.78
N ASN A 105 -6.50 13.70 -9.50
CA ASN A 105 -5.47 14.09 -10.46
C ASN A 105 -4.67 12.88 -10.95
N LEU A 106 -4.31 11.93 -10.07
CA LEU A 106 -3.63 10.70 -10.47
C LEU A 106 -4.44 9.94 -11.54
N LEU A 107 -5.75 9.79 -11.34
CA LEU A 107 -6.63 9.09 -12.28
C LEU A 107 -6.72 9.82 -13.62
N LEU A 108 -6.91 11.14 -13.59
CA LEU A 108 -6.98 11.96 -14.79
C LEU A 108 -5.65 11.96 -15.57
N LEU A 109 -4.52 12.12 -14.88
CA LEU A 109 -3.21 12.16 -15.50
C LEU A 109 -2.78 10.77 -16.03
N ALA A 110 -3.13 9.68 -15.34
CA ALA A 110 -2.91 8.34 -15.85
C ALA A 110 -3.70 8.10 -17.16
N TRP A 111 -4.96 8.56 -17.19
CA TRP A 111 -5.78 8.48 -18.40
C TRP A 111 -5.20 9.32 -19.55
N THR A 112 -4.75 10.53 -19.31
CA THR A 112 -4.10 11.35 -20.34
C THR A 112 -2.76 10.76 -20.80
N ALA A 113 -2.08 10.00 -19.94
CA ALA A 113 -0.86 9.27 -20.27
C ALA A 113 -1.09 7.91 -20.96
N GLY A 114 -2.33 7.54 -21.26
CA GLY A 114 -2.63 6.34 -22.06
C GLY A 114 -3.28 5.19 -21.31
N LEU A 115 -3.68 5.37 -20.07
CA LEU A 115 -4.42 4.35 -19.30
C LEU A 115 -5.70 3.94 -20.05
N ARG A 116 -5.85 2.65 -20.32
CA ARG A 116 -7.03 2.04 -21.00
C ARG A 116 -7.59 0.85 -20.25
N THR A 117 -7.05 0.54 -19.11
CA THR A 117 -7.42 -0.62 -18.31
C THR A 117 -8.15 -0.18 -17.05
N ARG A 118 -8.89 -1.11 -16.48
CA ARG A 118 -9.59 -0.90 -15.23
C ARG A 118 -8.63 -0.53 -14.11
N VAL A 119 -9.05 0.46 -13.29
CA VAL A 119 -8.42 0.84 -12.02
C VAL A 119 -9.43 0.68 -10.90
N ASP A 120 -9.08 -0.10 -9.90
CA ASP A 120 -9.90 -0.30 -8.71
C ASP A 120 -9.45 0.63 -7.59
N CYS A 121 -10.35 1.49 -7.10
CA CYS A 121 -10.08 2.42 -6.00
C CYS A 121 -10.80 1.95 -4.74
N ARG A 122 -10.08 1.87 -3.63
CA ARG A 122 -10.57 1.43 -2.32
C ARG A 122 -10.15 2.43 -1.25
N GLY A 123 -11.02 2.73 -0.32
CA GLY A 123 -10.71 3.61 0.81
C GLY A 123 -11.95 3.96 1.62
N PRO A 124 -11.81 4.67 2.74
CA PRO A 124 -12.95 5.04 3.56
C PRO A 124 -13.85 6.06 2.88
N ARG A 125 -15.11 6.11 3.31
CA ARG A 125 -16.02 7.19 2.87
C ARG A 125 -15.39 8.55 3.08
N PRO A 126 -15.64 9.51 2.16
CA PRO A 126 -16.57 9.49 1.02
C PRO A 126 -15.87 9.30 -0.35
N LEU A 127 -15.00 8.29 -0.52
CA LEU A 127 -14.15 8.12 -1.72
C LEU A 127 -14.97 8.05 -3.03
N GLU A 128 -16.10 7.30 -3.02
CA GLU A 128 -16.99 7.23 -4.18
C GLU A 128 -17.53 8.62 -4.58
N ARG A 129 -17.96 9.38 -3.57
CA ARG A 129 -18.46 10.74 -3.79
C ARG A 129 -17.35 11.68 -4.29
N MET A 130 -16.15 11.60 -3.71
CA MET A 130 -15.01 12.41 -4.12
C MET A 130 -14.67 12.15 -5.60
N THR A 131 -14.65 10.91 -6.03
CA THR A 131 -14.39 10.54 -7.42
C THR A 131 -15.43 11.13 -8.36
N LYS A 132 -16.71 10.98 -8.04
CA LYS A 132 -17.80 11.57 -8.82
C LYS A 132 -17.70 13.09 -8.94
N LEU A 133 -17.44 13.77 -7.83
CA LEU A 133 -17.29 15.23 -7.82
C LEU A 133 -16.06 15.68 -8.61
N PHE A 134 -14.95 14.94 -8.52
CA PHE A 134 -13.75 15.24 -9.30
C PHE A 134 -14.02 15.15 -10.80
N PHE A 135 -14.72 14.11 -11.27
CA PHE A 135 -15.08 13.98 -12.69
C PHE A 135 -16.04 15.09 -13.14
N GLN A 136 -16.99 15.46 -12.30
CA GLN A 136 -17.88 16.59 -12.59
C GLN A 136 -17.10 17.92 -12.71
N MET A 137 -16.15 18.16 -11.81
CA MET A 137 -15.31 19.35 -11.84
C MET A 137 -14.45 19.43 -13.12
N ASN A 138 -13.98 18.30 -13.62
CA ASN A 138 -13.13 18.20 -14.81
C ASN A 138 -13.89 17.81 -16.09
N ALA A 139 -15.22 17.79 -16.06
CA ALA A 139 -16.05 17.29 -17.16
C ALA A 139 -15.77 18.00 -18.49
N ALA A 140 -15.51 19.30 -18.48
CA ALA A 140 -15.23 20.07 -19.69
C ALA A 140 -13.96 19.58 -20.41
N ASP A 141 -12.86 19.38 -19.66
CA ASP A 141 -11.60 18.85 -20.23
C ASP A 141 -11.74 17.39 -20.66
N ILE A 142 -12.37 16.54 -19.84
CA ILE A 142 -12.60 15.12 -20.15
C ILE A 142 -13.42 14.98 -21.44
N HIS A 143 -14.55 15.69 -21.57
CA HIS A 143 -15.38 15.64 -22.77
C HIS A 143 -14.67 16.18 -24.00
N THR A 144 -13.89 17.26 -23.86
CA THR A 144 -13.11 17.81 -24.96
C THR A 144 -12.10 16.79 -25.48
N ARG A 145 -11.32 16.14 -24.61
CA ARG A 145 -10.34 15.14 -25.00
C ARG A 145 -10.96 13.88 -25.60
N ILE A 146 -12.12 13.45 -25.10
CA ILE A 146 -12.84 12.31 -25.71
C ILE A 146 -13.25 12.66 -27.13
N LYS A 147 -13.79 13.88 -27.36
CA LYS A 147 -14.29 14.31 -28.66
C LYS A 147 -13.17 14.64 -29.65
N ASP A 148 -12.16 15.37 -29.19
CA ASP A 148 -11.08 15.92 -30.03
C ASP A 148 -9.95 14.91 -30.29
N GLU A 149 -9.54 14.20 -29.23
CA GLU A 149 -8.42 13.25 -29.29
C GLU A 149 -8.88 11.78 -29.50
N GLY A 150 -10.20 11.50 -29.47
CA GLY A 150 -10.73 10.14 -29.63
C GLY A 150 -10.41 9.20 -28.45
N ARG A 151 -10.22 9.75 -27.25
CA ARG A 151 -9.91 8.95 -26.07
C ARG A 151 -11.06 8.06 -25.63
N THR A 152 -10.74 6.90 -25.11
CA THR A 152 -11.70 6.05 -24.38
C THR A 152 -12.25 6.82 -23.17
N PRO A 153 -13.56 6.78 -22.90
CA PRO A 153 -14.14 7.43 -21.72
C PRO A 153 -13.44 7.04 -20.41
N LEU A 154 -13.15 7.99 -19.54
CA LEU A 154 -12.45 7.76 -18.27
C LEU A 154 -13.32 7.07 -17.23
N GLU A 155 -14.57 7.54 -17.01
CA GLU A 155 -15.42 7.06 -15.93
C GLU A 155 -15.60 5.53 -15.91
N PRO A 156 -15.84 4.84 -17.04
CA PRO A 156 -16.00 3.38 -17.06
C PRO A 156 -14.73 2.60 -16.67
N LEU A 157 -13.56 3.23 -16.70
CA LEU A 157 -12.31 2.59 -16.30
C LEU A 157 -12.13 2.59 -14.78
N ILE A 158 -12.78 3.50 -14.06
CA ILE A 158 -12.54 3.74 -12.64
C ILE A 158 -13.63 3.08 -11.80
N HIS A 159 -13.26 2.07 -11.03
CA HIS A 159 -14.16 1.28 -10.19
C HIS A 159 -13.91 1.57 -8.71
N VAL A 160 -14.65 2.51 -8.18
CA VAL A 160 -14.50 2.97 -6.79
C VAL A 160 -15.43 2.20 -5.87
N ARG A 161 -14.95 1.90 -4.66
CA ARG A 161 -15.75 1.35 -3.58
C ARG A 161 -15.31 1.91 -2.24
N ASP A 162 -16.25 2.50 -1.52
CA ASP A 162 -16.07 2.86 -0.11
C ASP A 162 -15.86 1.59 0.74
N VAL A 163 -14.80 1.59 1.54
CA VAL A 163 -14.49 0.53 2.50
C VAL A 163 -14.93 0.97 3.88
N ALA A 164 -15.74 0.17 4.56
CA ALA A 164 -16.22 0.44 5.90
C ALA A 164 -15.66 -0.54 6.94
N GLU A 165 -15.37 -1.78 6.51
CA GLU A 165 -15.00 -2.89 7.39
C GLU A 165 -13.62 -3.46 7.03
N PRO A 166 -12.90 -4.03 8.02
CA PRO A 166 -11.65 -4.73 7.78
C PRO A 166 -11.88 -6.02 6.98
N GLY A 167 -10.82 -6.54 6.37
CA GLY A 167 -10.83 -7.78 5.60
C GLY A 167 -10.23 -7.62 4.22
N VAL A 168 -10.46 -8.58 3.33
CA VAL A 168 -10.00 -8.52 1.94
C VAL A 168 -10.82 -7.48 1.19
N VAL A 169 -10.14 -6.42 0.72
CA VAL A 169 -10.77 -5.29 0.01
C VAL A 169 -10.54 -5.31 -1.48
N PHE A 170 -9.52 -6.05 -1.92
CA PHE A 170 -9.20 -6.23 -3.33
C PHE A 170 -8.42 -7.53 -3.54
N GLU A 171 -8.65 -8.18 -4.69
CA GLU A 171 -7.88 -9.34 -5.13
C GLU A 171 -7.90 -9.40 -6.66
N ASP A 172 -6.76 -9.64 -7.27
CA ASP A 172 -6.61 -9.97 -8.68
C ASP A 172 -5.64 -11.16 -8.84
N ASP A 173 -5.22 -11.45 -10.08
CA ASP A 173 -4.27 -12.55 -10.36
C ASP A 173 -2.82 -12.26 -9.91
N ARG A 174 -2.53 -11.08 -9.37
CA ARG A 174 -1.18 -10.66 -8.93
C ARG A 174 -1.08 -10.42 -7.44
N VAL A 175 -2.09 -9.79 -6.84
CA VAL A 175 -2.07 -9.39 -5.44
C VAL A 175 -3.39 -9.65 -4.74
N ARG A 176 -3.30 -9.92 -3.45
CA ARG A 176 -4.41 -9.85 -2.50
C ARG A 176 -4.14 -8.70 -1.55
N VAL A 177 -5.14 -7.83 -1.35
CA VAL A 177 -5.04 -6.67 -0.45
C VAL A 177 -6.02 -6.83 0.70
N THR A 178 -5.48 -6.85 1.92
CA THR A 178 -6.24 -6.93 3.16
C THR A 178 -6.13 -5.60 3.90
N ALA A 179 -7.26 -5.08 4.39
CA ALA A 179 -7.34 -3.88 5.21
C ALA A 179 -7.57 -4.22 6.68
N ALA A 180 -6.96 -3.47 7.58
CA ALA A 180 -7.31 -3.44 9.00
C ALA A 180 -7.59 -2.02 9.44
N ILE A 181 -8.60 -1.83 10.32
CA ILE A 181 -8.85 -0.53 10.93
C ILE A 181 -7.75 -0.25 11.95
N VAL A 182 -7.16 0.94 11.88
CA VAL A 182 -6.12 1.43 12.78
C VAL A 182 -6.59 2.67 13.55
N ASP A 183 -5.82 3.09 14.54
CA ASP A 183 -6.23 4.08 15.52
C ASP A 183 -5.71 5.49 15.17
N HIS A 184 -6.48 6.27 14.42
CA HIS A 184 -6.14 7.65 14.03
C HIS A 184 -7.29 8.64 14.32
N PRO A 185 -7.75 8.77 15.60
CA PRO A 185 -8.84 9.68 15.94
C PRO A 185 -8.44 11.14 15.70
N PRO A 186 -9.37 12.04 15.27
CA PRO A 186 -10.81 11.78 15.11
C PRO A 186 -11.21 11.21 13.74
N VAL A 187 -10.26 10.88 12.87
CA VAL A 187 -10.55 10.33 11.53
C VAL A 187 -10.85 8.84 11.63
N VAL A 188 -12.10 8.47 11.38
CA VAL A 188 -12.61 7.09 11.50
C VAL A 188 -13.53 6.78 10.33
N PRO A 189 -13.34 5.66 9.64
CA PRO A 189 -12.24 4.71 9.80
C PRO A 189 -10.93 5.19 9.15
N SER A 190 -9.81 4.74 9.71
CA SER A 190 -8.49 4.79 9.10
C SER A 190 -7.99 3.36 8.90
N PHE A 191 -7.29 3.09 7.80
CA PHE A 191 -6.88 1.75 7.41
C PHE A 191 -5.36 1.63 7.26
N ALA A 192 -4.84 0.47 7.69
CA ALA A 192 -3.59 -0.09 7.18
C ALA A 192 -3.92 -1.10 6.08
N TYR A 193 -3.01 -1.27 5.12
CA TYR A 193 -3.16 -2.23 4.04
C TYR A 193 -2.00 -3.21 3.99
N ARG A 194 -2.32 -4.50 3.81
CA ARG A 194 -1.37 -5.57 3.54
C ARG A 194 -1.53 -6.05 2.11
N PHE A 195 -0.45 -6.08 1.37
CA PHE A 195 -0.35 -6.64 0.02
C PHE A 195 0.41 -7.95 0.08
N ASP A 196 -0.22 -9.02 -0.36
CA ASP A 196 0.38 -10.34 -0.50
C ASP A 196 0.49 -10.71 -1.97
N SER A 197 1.66 -11.18 -2.42
CA SER A 197 1.93 -11.64 -3.78
C SER A 197 3.01 -12.71 -3.77
N ALA A 198 2.69 -13.90 -4.25
CA ALA A 198 3.67 -15.00 -4.47
C ALA A 198 4.58 -15.28 -3.25
N GLY A 199 4.02 -15.32 -2.06
CA GLY A 199 4.76 -15.55 -0.81
C GLY A 199 5.61 -14.36 -0.33
N ARG A 200 5.37 -13.18 -0.87
CA ARG A 200 5.92 -11.90 -0.42
C ARG A 200 4.81 -11.04 0.13
N SER A 201 5.15 -10.22 1.13
CA SER A 201 4.18 -9.36 1.78
C SER A 201 4.76 -8.01 2.18
N VAL A 202 3.99 -6.95 1.96
CA VAL A 202 4.29 -5.61 2.46
C VAL A 202 3.05 -5.03 3.14
N VAL A 203 3.26 -4.40 4.28
CA VAL A 203 2.22 -3.69 5.01
C VAL A 203 2.53 -2.21 5.02
N VAL A 204 1.53 -1.38 4.75
CA VAL A 204 1.58 0.09 4.91
C VAL A 204 0.65 0.45 6.05
N SER A 205 1.19 1.13 7.07
CA SER A 205 0.45 1.42 8.31
C SER A 205 -0.71 2.40 8.12
N GLY A 206 -0.62 3.31 7.10
CA GLY A 206 -1.36 4.57 7.17
C GLY A 206 -0.93 5.36 8.41
N ASP A 207 -1.69 6.40 8.75
CA ASP A 207 -1.48 7.15 9.98
C ASP A 207 -2.18 6.44 11.15
N THR A 208 -1.47 6.29 12.25
CA THR A 208 -1.99 5.57 13.42
C THR A 208 -1.14 5.82 14.65
N ARG A 209 -1.73 5.90 15.82
CA ARG A 209 -1.00 5.60 17.06
C ARG A 209 -0.77 4.08 17.16
N TYR A 210 -0.06 3.61 18.20
CA TYR A 210 0.13 2.18 18.43
C TYR A 210 -1.21 1.42 18.32
N SER A 211 -1.28 0.45 17.41
CA SER A 211 -2.51 -0.30 17.11
C SER A 211 -2.26 -1.82 17.11
N LYS A 212 -3.03 -2.54 17.94
CA LYS A 212 -3.00 -4.01 17.94
C LYS A 212 -3.50 -4.62 16.64
N ASN A 213 -4.40 -3.92 15.95
CA ASN A 213 -4.90 -4.38 14.64
C ASN A 213 -3.80 -4.30 13.58
N LEU A 214 -2.94 -3.26 13.64
CA LEU A 214 -1.76 -3.17 12.78
C LEU A 214 -0.77 -4.29 13.07
N VAL A 215 -0.50 -4.58 14.36
CA VAL A 215 0.36 -5.71 14.76
C VAL A 215 -0.16 -7.02 14.18
N ALA A 216 -1.46 -7.28 14.29
CA ALA A 216 -2.08 -8.48 13.74
C ALA A 216 -2.01 -8.54 12.21
N LEU A 217 -2.29 -7.43 11.51
CA LEU A 217 -2.19 -7.34 10.05
C LEU A 217 -0.76 -7.56 9.56
N ALA A 218 0.22 -6.99 10.26
CA ALA A 218 1.64 -7.05 9.90
C ALA A 218 2.32 -8.35 10.31
N HIS A 219 1.63 -9.28 11.00
CA HIS A 219 2.24 -10.51 11.50
C HIS A 219 2.97 -11.26 10.39
N GLY A 220 4.27 -11.50 10.60
CA GLY A 220 5.16 -12.21 9.68
C GLY A 220 5.36 -11.55 8.32
N ALA A 221 5.04 -10.27 8.16
CA ALA A 221 5.27 -9.56 6.90
C ALA A 221 6.77 -9.40 6.60
N ASN A 222 7.13 -9.49 5.31
CA ASN A 222 8.53 -9.27 4.91
C ASN A 222 8.95 -7.81 5.15
N VAL A 223 8.04 -6.86 4.90
CA VAL A 223 8.29 -5.43 5.07
C VAL A 223 7.08 -4.75 5.73
N LEU A 224 7.35 -3.95 6.74
CA LEU A 224 6.40 -3.00 7.30
C LEU A 224 6.86 -1.58 6.97
N VAL A 225 6.09 -0.86 6.16
CA VAL A 225 6.24 0.58 5.98
C VAL A 225 5.38 1.26 7.03
N HIS A 226 6.01 1.99 7.93
CA HIS A 226 5.32 2.57 9.07
C HIS A 226 5.54 4.08 9.13
N GLU A 227 4.47 4.83 9.42
CA GLU A 227 4.56 6.22 9.81
C GLU A 227 5.42 6.39 11.06
N VAL A 228 6.01 7.55 11.28
CA VAL A 228 6.89 7.72 12.43
C VAL A 228 6.94 9.16 12.93
N MET A 229 6.93 9.29 14.26
CA MET A 229 7.00 10.56 14.95
C MET A 229 8.18 10.59 15.94
N LEU A 230 8.87 11.76 16.04
CA LEU A 230 9.77 12.09 17.14
C LEU A 230 9.21 13.24 17.97
N ILE A 231 8.96 12.97 19.24
CA ILE A 231 8.26 13.89 20.16
C ILE A 231 8.97 15.25 20.26
N GLU A 232 10.30 15.25 20.39
CA GLU A 232 11.09 16.48 20.49
C GLU A 232 11.02 17.32 19.21
N GLY A 233 10.89 16.66 18.06
CA GLY A 233 10.67 17.31 16.77
C GLY A 233 9.27 17.90 16.66
N VAL A 234 8.25 17.22 17.16
CA VAL A 234 6.86 17.73 17.22
C VAL A 234 6.79 18.98 18.09
N ASP A 235 7.50 19.03 19.21
CA ASP A 235 7.56 20.19 20.09
C ASP A 235 8.13 21.41 19.36
N ARG A 236 9.17 21.23 18.54
CA ARG A 236 9.74 22.32 17.71
C ARG A 236 8.79 22.71 16.58
N LEU A 237 8.18 21.72 15.91
CA LEU A 237 7.22 21.95 14.83
C LEU A 237 6.03 22.80 15.31
N ALA A 238 5.43 22.42 16.43
CA ALA A 238 4.23 23.08 16.97
C ALA A 238 4.48 24.54 17.32
N ARG A 239 5.64 24.87 17.87
CA ARG A 239 6.03 26.27 18.17
C ARG A 239 6.11 27.18 16.93
N ASN A 240 6.35 26.57 15.75
CA ASN A 240 6.57 27.32 14.51
C ASN A 240 5.35 27.35 13.59
N VAL A 241 4.20 26.79 13.99
CA VAL A 241 2.97 26.79 13.20
C VAL A 241 1.99 27.79 13.83
N PRO A 242 1.72 28.92 13.16
CA PRO A 242 0.73 29.89 13.67
C PRO A 242 -0.69 29.34 13.58
N ASN A 243 -1.57 29.84 14.44
CA ASN A 243 -3.01 29.54 14.42
C ASN A 243 -3.37 28.05 14.59
N ALA A 244 -2.53 27.26 15.28
CA ALA A 244 -2.73 25.85 15.54
C ALA A 244 -2.40 25.51 17.00
N GLN A 245 -3.12 26.09 17.95
CA GLN A 245 -2.84 26.01 19.39
C GLN A 245 -2.79 24.57 19.92
N ASN A 246 -3.62 23.67 19.37
CA ASN A 246 -3.71 22.28 19.79
C ASN A 246 -2.89 21.33 18.91
N LEU A 247 -2.02 21.85 18.03
CA LEU A 247 -1.30 21.01 17.04
C LEU A 247 -0.44 19.95 17.70
N ARG A 248 0.25 20.30 18.78
CA ARG A 248 1.11 19.37 19.52
C ARG A 248 0.31 18.17 20.05
N GLU A 249 -0.74 18.44 20.81
CA GLU A 249 -1.60 17.42 21.40
C GLU A 249 -2.29 16.59 20.32
N SER A 250 -2.73 17.23 19.27
CA SER A 250 -3.29 16.59 18.10
C SER A 250 -2.31 15.57 17.51
N ILE A 251 -1.10 15.97 17.15
CA ILE A 251 -0.09 15.06 16.58
C ILE A 251 0.23 13.91 17.55
N LEU A 252 0.50 14.22 18.82
CA LEU A 252 0.87 13.19 19.80
C LEU A 252 -0.24 12.18 20.08
N SER A 253 -1.49 12.53 19.88
CA SER A 253 -2.63 11.67 20.19
C SER A 253 -2.95 10.65 19.10
N HIS A 254 -2.44 10.81 17.88
CA HIS A 254 -2.83 9.95 16.76
C HIS A 254 -1.70 9.52 15.81
N HIS A 255 -0.45 9.80 16.16
CA HIS A 255 0.73 9.25 15.46
C HIS A 255 1.57 8.35 16.37
N THR A 256 2.42 7.52 15.76
CA THR A 256 3.24 6.54 16.49
C THR A 256 4.64 7.09 16.74
N ALA A 257 5.03 7.17 18.01
CA ALA A 257 6.41 7.49 18.38
C ALA A 257 7.39 6.42 17.85
N ALA A 258 8.59 6.83 17.45
CA ALA A 258 9.57 5.93 16.84
C ALA A 258 9.91 4.69 17.70
N ALA A 259 9.95 4.83 19.02
CA ALA A 259 10.12 3.69 19.92
C ALA A 259 8.96 2.69 19.83
N ASP A 260 7.73 3.18 19.71
CA ASP A 260 6.53 2.33 19.58
C ASP A 260 6.44 1.69 18.18
N VAL A 261 7.00 2.31 17.13
CA VAL A 261 7.20 1.63 15.82
C VAL A 261 8.05 0.38 16.01
N GLY A 262 9.12 0.46 16.82
CA GLY A 262 9.95 -0.70 17.17
C GLY A 262 9.15 -1.79 17.91
N ARG A 263 8.23 -1.42 18.82
CA ARG A 263 7.34 -2.36 19.49
C ARG A 263 6.39 -3.06 18.51
N VAL A 264 5.71 -2.30 17.64
CA VAL A 264 4.85 -2.86 16.59
C VAL A 264 5.62 -3.87 15.74
N ALA A 265 6.83 -3.50 15.30
CA ALA A 265 7.66 -4.35 14.46
C ALA A 265 8.05 -5.66 15.16
N THR A 266 8.42 -5.60 16.43
CA THR A 266 8.79 -6.77 17.22
C THR A 266 7.60 -7.67 17.52
N GLU A 267 6.48 -7.10 17.96
CA GLU A 267 5.26 -7.86 18.25
C GLU A 267 4.69 -8.53 17.00
N ALA A 268 4.79 -7.87 15.83
CA ALA A 268 4.35 -8.43 14.56
C ALA A 268 5.37 -9.42 13.95
N GLY A 269 6.61 -9.43 14.41
CA GLY A 269 7.66 -10.31 13.86
C GLY A 269 7.98 -10.01 12.39
N VAL A 270 8.03 -8.74 12.01
CA VAL A 270 8.30 -8.33 10.62
C VAL A 270 9.78 -8.50 10.25
N GLY A 271 10.05 -8.81 8.99
CA GLY A 271 11.42 -8.99 8.51
C GLY A 271 12.23 -7.70 8.40
N LYS A 272 11.56 -6.57 8.11
CA LYS A 272 12.17 -5.26 7.92
C LYS A 272 11.18 -4.14 8.19
N VAL A 273 11.64 -3.05 8.81
CA VAL A 273 10.89 -1.80 8.95
C VAL A 273 11.43 -0.76 7.97
N VAL A 274 10.53 -0.08 7.28
CA VAL A 274 10.82 1.09 6.45
C VAL A 274 10.03 2.26 7.03
N LEU A 275 10.72 3.30 7.49
CA LEU A 275 10.10 4.49 8.03
C LEU A 275 9.66 5.41 6.90
N SER A 276 8.44 5.93 6.99
CA SER A 276 7.85 6.89 6.07
C SER A 276 6.96 7.85 6.84
N HIS A 277 6.28 8.77 6.17
CA HIS A 277 5.39 9.74 6.82
C HIS A 277 6.01 10.36 8.08
N PHE A 278 7.17 11.02 7.90
CA PHE A 278 7.95 11.56 9.02
C PHE A 278 7.27 12.77 9.67
N VAL A 279 7.13 12.73 10.97
CA VAL A 279 6.64 13.87 11.77
C VAL A 279 7.66 14.24 12.85
N PRO A 280 8.36 15.36 12.70
CA PRO A 280 8.31 16.31 11.58
C PRO A 280 8.99 15.77 10.32
N ALA A 281 8.50 16.21 9.15
CA ALA A 281 9.07 15.80 7.86
C ALA A 281 10.46 16.42 7.61
N GLU A 282 10.68 17.61 8.13
CA GLU A 282 11.94 18.37 8.00
C GLU A 282 12.29 18.99 9.36
N ASP A 283 13.41 18.57 9.92
CA ASP A 283 14.00 19.16 11.13
C ASP A 283 15.52 19.00 11.06
N PRO A 284 16.29 20.08 11.00
CA PRO A 284 17.75 20.03 10.85
C PRO A 284 18.49 19.39 12.04
N LEU A 285 17.81 19.21 13.17
CA LEU A 285 18.37 18.58 14.36
C LEU A 285 18.11 17.07 14.43
N ILE A 286 17.33 16.53 13.48
CA ILE A 286 17.00 15.12 13.41
C ILE A 286 17.77 14.48 12.25
N THR A 287 18.65 13.54 12.58
CA THR A 287 19.43 12.77 11.61
C THR A 287 18.74 11.41 11.34
N GLU A 288 19.14 10.73 10.27
CA GLU A 288 18.71 9.35 10.05
C GLU A 288 19.04 8.43 11.23
N GLN A 289 20.20 8.66 11.86
CA GLN A 289 20.62 7.87 13.02
C GLN A 289 19.68 8.07 14.21
N THR A 290 19.18 9.29 14.43
CA THR A 290 18.20 9.58 15.48
C THR A 290 16.93 8.73 15.31
N TRP A 291 16.42 8.59 14.07
CA TRP A 291 15.27 7.74 13.77
C TRP A 291 15.58 6.26 14.03
N ARG A 292 16.74 5.77 13.56
CA ARG A 292 17.16 4.37 13.74
C ARG A 292 17.30 4.01 15.20
N ASP A 293 17.99 4.85 15.99
CA ASP A 293 18.24 4.61 17.42
C ASP A 293 16.93 4.55 18.21
N ALA A 294 15.99 5.43 17.90
CA ALA A 294 14.70 5.43 18.57
C ALA A 294 13.89 4.15 18.29
N VAL A 295 13.86 3.64 17.04
CA VAL A 295 13.20 2.37 16.71
C VAL A 295 13.94 1.19 17.31
N ALA A 296 15.28 1.24 17.35
CA ALA A 296 16.15 0.17 17.86
C ALA A 296 15.98 -0.08 19.36
N THR A 297 15.34 0.83 20.10
CA THR A 297 14.99 0.58 21.52
C THR A 297 14.13 -0.66 21.72
N HIS A 298 13.33 -1.04 20.72
CA HIS A 298 12.42 -2.19 20.80
C HIS A 298 12.49 -3.15 19.61
N TYR A 299 13.27 -2.86 18.57
CA TYR A 299 13.37 -3.71 17.40
C TYR A 299 14.84 -3.91 16.98
N SER A 300 15.28 -5.15 16.95
CA SER A 300 16.68 -5.52 16.58
C SER A 300 16.85 -5.85 15.09
N GLY A 301 15.77 -5.86 14.33
CA GLY A 301 15.82 -6.15 12.88
C GLY A 301 16.23 -4.94 12.04
N PRO A 302 16.30 -5.11 10.70
CA PRO A 302 16.70 -4.04 9.78
C PRO A 302 15.72 -2.86 9.78
N VAL A 303 16.23 -1.64 9.99
CA VAL A 303 15.47 -0.39 9.92
C VAL A 303 16.03 0.48 8.79
N VAL A 304 15.15 0.83 7.85
CA VAL A 304 15.45 1.73 6.73
C VAL A 304 14.75 3.07 6.99
N VAL A 305 15.50 4.15 7.01
CA VAL A 305 14.93 5.51 6.99
C VAL A 305 14.59 5.85 5.55
N GLY A 306 13.30 5.94 5.25
CA GLY A 306 12.81 6.15 3.89
C GLY A 306 13.15 7.54 3.33
N ALA A 307 13.36 7.58 2.04
CA ALA A 307 13.49 8.81 1.26
C ALA A 307 12.59 8.74 0.03
N ASP A 308 12.21 9.89 -0.49
CA ASP A 308 11.42 9.96 -1.72
C ASP A 308 12.16 9.26 -2.87
N LEU A 309 11.39 8.57 -3.70
CA LEU A 309 11.85 7.77 -4.84
C LEU A 309 12.73 6.55 -4.46
N MET A 310 12.92 6.28 -3.16
CA MET A 310 13.62 5.07 -2.72
C MET A 310 12.88 3.83 -3.21
N ARG A 311 13.61 2.93 -3.88
CA ARG A 311 13.08 1.69 -4.45
C ARG A 311 13.76 0.48 -3.83
N PHE A 312 12.99 -0.54 -3.52
CA PHE A 312 13.52 -1.82 -3.03
C PHE A 312 12.63 -3.00 -3.45
N GLU A 313 13.23 -4.15 -3.54
CA GLU A 313 12.54 -5.40 -3.82
C GLU A 313 12.07 -6.04 -2.51
N ILE A 314 10.85 -6.58 -2.52
CA ILE A 314 10.32 -7.39 -1.42
C ILE A 314 10.79 -8.83 -1.65
N THR A 315 11.72 -9.28 -0.81
CA THR A 315 12.22 -10.66 -0.82
C THR A 315 11.43 -11.54 0.15
N ARG A 316 11.41 -12.86 -0.11
CA ARG A 316 10.81 -13.84 0.80
C ARG A 316 11.56 -13.95 2.10
#